data_0f8720a4f4b905264942e4f5d7344106
#
_entry.id   0f8720a4f4b905264942e4f5d7344106
#
_cell.length_a   1.000
_cell.length_b   1.000
_cell.length_c   1.000
_cell.angle_alpha   90.00
_cell.angle_beta   90.00
_cell.angle_gamma   90.00
#
_symmetry.space_group_name_H-M   'P 1'
#
loop_
_entity.id
_entity.type
_entity.pdbx_description
1 polymer ?
#
loop_
_entity_poly.entity_id
_entity_poly.type
_entity_poly.pdbx_seq_one_letter_code
_entity_poly.pdbx_strand_id
1 'polypeptide(L)'
;MAEYLKKSNPPSEKIDTETGATVQRMLAEIQAGGEEVVRRYARDFDGWSGDVVLGEAAFTKAERSLSAGVKDDIRYARDRVCGFAQLQRDSLHEFESELRPGLVAGQKLIPVGTAGCYVPGGRYAHAASAVMSVGTAKVAGVKNVITTSPAHKDAGVNPAILYAMKLCGADTVLALGGVQAVASLAFGLFTGHNADVIVGPGNRFVAEAKRTLFGRVGIDVVAGPTESAIIADESADPDIVAADLVGQAEHGADSPV
;
A
#
# COMPACT_ATOMS: atom_id res chain seq x y z
N MET A 1 -27.66 17.45 -28.63
CA MET A 1 -26.25 17.08 -28.92
C MET A 1 -25.46 17.44 -27.67
N ALA A 2 -24.71 16.52 -27.13
CA ALA A 2 -23.93 16.81 -25.90
C ALA A 2 -22.82 17.83 -26.22
N GLU A 3 -22.66 18.83 -25.34
CA GLU A 3 -21.62 19.82 -25.43
C GLU A 3 -20.47 19.44 -24.51
N TYR A 4 -19.24 19.36 -25.03
CA TYR A 4 -18.06 19.10 -24.24
C TYR A 4 -17.47 20.43 -23.76
N LEU A 5 -17.52 20.70 -22.44
CA LEU A 5 -16.87 21.85 -21.83
C LEU A 5 -15.35 21.65 -21.73
N LYS A 6 -14.92 20.40 -21.51
CA LYS A 6 -13.51 20.00 -21.46
C LYS A 6 -13.37 18.54 -21.90
N LYS A 7 -12.29 18.22 -22.60
CA LYS A 7 -11.93 16.85 -22.96
C LYS A 7 -10.62 16.47 -22.31
N SER A 8 -10.53 15.26 -21.73
CA SER A 8 -9.27 14.72 -21.26
C SER A 8 -8.44 14.21 -22.45
N ASN A 9 -7.12 14.23 -22.31
CA ASN A 9 -6.23 13.54 -23.23
C ASN A 9 -6.09 12.08 -22.76
N PRO A 10 -6.33 11.08 -23.63
CA PRO A 10 -6.13 9.70 -23.24
C PRO A 10 -4.66 9.44 -22.85
N PRO A 11 -4.41 8.56 -21.87
CA PRO A 11 -3.05 8.19 -21.52
C PRO A 11 -2.32 7.60 -22.73
N SER A 12 -1.03 7.90 -22.86
CA SER A 12 -0.21 7.42 -23.97
C SER A 12 0.23 5.97 -23.71
N GLU A 13 -0.06 5.04 -24.59
CA GLU A 13 0.45 3.64 -24.54
C GLU A 13 1.97 3.57 -24.44
N LYS A 14 2.69 4.58 -24.94
CA LYS A 14 4.15 4.68 -24.87
C LYS A 14 4.66 4.80 -23.44
N ILE A 15 3.91 5.45 -22.55
CA ILE A 15 4.30 5.61 -21.14
C ILE A 15 4.30 4.27 -20.42
N ASP A 16 3.36 3.38 -20.71
CA ASP A 16 3.26 2.06 -20.08
C ASP A 16 4.43 1.16 -20.48
N THR A 17 4.85 1.20 -21.75
CA THR A 17 5.99 0.41 -22.25
C THR A 17 7.31 0.84 -21.59
N GLU A 18 7.56 2.15 -21.45
CA GLU A 18 8.76 2.68 -20.81
C GLU A 18 8.78 2.38 -19.30
N THR A 19 7.63 2.45 -18.65
CA THR A 19 7.46 2.10 -17.23
C THR A 19 7.78 0.63 -17.03
N GLY A 20 7.22 -0.26 -17.85
CA GLY A 20 7.46 -1.69 -17.78
C GLY A 20 8.94 -2.06 -17.95
N ALA A 21 9.60 -1.51 -18.98
CA ALA A 21 11.03 -1.75 -19.22
C ALA A 21 11.90 -1.27 -18.05
N THR A 22 11.59 -0.11 -17.47
CA THR A 22 12.31 0.44 -16.31
C THR A 22 12.14 -0.47 -15.09
N VAL A 23 10.93 -0.89 -14.79
CA VAL A 23 10.64 -1.77 -13.65
C VAL A 23 11.32 -3.12 -13.79
N GLN A 24 11.24 -3.74 -14.96
CA GLN A 24 11.90 -5.03 -15.23
C GLN A 24 13.41 -4.95 -15.01
N ARG A 25 14.06 -3.89 -15.53
CA ARG A 25 15.49 -3.66 -15.34
C ARG A 25 15.82 -3.49 -13.84
N MET A 26 15.08 -2.66 -13.12
CA MET A 26 15.30 -2.44 -11.68
C MET A 26 15.13 -3.73 -10.87
N LEU A 27 14.09 -4.51 -11.14
CA LEU A 27 13.85 -5.79 -10.46
C LEU A 27 14.99 -6.78 -10.73
N ALA A 28 15.47 -6.87 -11.97
CA ALA A 28 16.60 -7.72 -12.32
C ALA A 28 17.91 -7.30 -11.62
N GLU A 29 18.21 -5.99 -11.60
CA GLU A 29 19.38 -5.47 -10.89
C GLU A 29 19.30 -5.73 -9.38
N ILE A 30 18.13 -5.53 -8.76
CA ILE A 30 17.93 -5.79 -7.33
C ILE A 30 18.04 -7.28 -7.03
N GLN A 31 17.48 -8.13 -7.88
CA GLN A 31 17.57 -9.59 -7.70
C GLN A 31 19.02 -10.07 -7.76
N ALA A 32 19.87 -9.49 -8.62
CA ALA A 32 21.27 -9.84 -8.78
C ALA A 32 22.17 -9.24 -7.68
N GLY A 33 21.94 -7.98 -7.30
CA GLY A 33 22.82 -7.23 -6.39
C GLY A 33 22.29 -7.01 -4.98
N GLY A 34 21.08 -7.48 -4.67
CA GLY A 34 20.53 -7.50 -3.31
C GLY A 34 20.39 -6.11 -2.67
N GLU A 35 20.63 -6.07 -1.37
CA GLU A 35 20.44 -4.90 -0.52
C GLU A 35 21.29 -3.69 -0.92
N GLU A 36 22.47 -3.91 -1.48
CA GLU A 36 23.34 -2.82 -1.90
C GLU A 36 22.72 -2.01 -3.05
N VAL A 37 22.12 -2.70 -4.02
CA VAL A 37 21.39 -2.07 -5.12
C VAL A 37 20.16 -1.34 -4.62
N VAL A 38 19.42 -1.90 -3.66
CA VAL A 38 18.29 -1.21 -3.02
C VAL A 38 18.73 0.07 -2.34
N ARG A 39 19.84 0.06 -1.57
CA ARG A 39 20.40 1.25 -0.92
C ARG A 39 20.85 2.30 -1.95
N ARG A 40 21.41 1.88 -3.09
CA ARG A 40 21.74 2.79 -4.20
C ARG A 40 20.47 3.47 -4.70
N TYR A 41 19.42 2.74 -5.01
CA TYR A 41 18.17 3.33 -5.49
C TYR A 41 17.49 4.22 -4.43
N ALA A 42 17.56 3.88 -3.15
CA ALA A 42 17.06 4.75 -2.07
C ALA A 42 17.80 6.10 -2.05
N ARG A 43 19.13 6.10 -2.26
CA ARG A 43 19.90 7.36 -2.38
C ARG A 43 19.54 8.14 -3.64
N ASP A 44 19.48 7.45 -4.78
CA ASP A 44 19.33 8.09 -6.09
C ASP A 44 17.94 8.71 -6.28
N PHE A 45 16.88 8.04 -5.80
CA PHE A 45 15.50 8.49 -6.01
C PHE A 45 14.89 9.23 -4.81
N ASP A 46 15.19 8.79 -3.59
CA ASP A 46 14.59 9.34 -2.37
C ASP A 46 15.57 10.26 -1.60
N GLY A 47 16.86 10.30 -2.02
CA GLY A 47 17.93 11.00 -1.31
C GLY A 47 18.21 10.38 0.08
N TRP A 48 17.75 9.15 0.32
CA TRP A 48 17.84 8.51 1.62
C TRP A 48 19.13 7.71 1.79
N SER A 49 19.91 8.06 2.81
CA SER A 49 21.17 7.37 3.19
C SER A 49 21.15 6.84 4.62
N GLY A 50 20.00 6.97 5.33
CA GLY A 50 19.85 6.46 6.69
C GLY A 50 19.54 4.96 6.74
N ASP A 51 19.18 4.49 7.93
CA ASP A 51 18.82 3.11 8.14
C ASP A 51 17.59 2.72 7.30
N VAL A 52 17.68 1.57 6.64
CA VAL A 52 16.55 1.00 5.90
C VAL A 52 15.56 0.35 6.85
N VAL A 53 16.03 -0.43 7.81
CA VAL A 53 15.18 -1.01 8.86
C VAL A 53 15.08 -0.02 10.00
N LEU A 54 13.88 0.44 10.28
CA LEU A 54 13.66 1.43 11.33
C LEU A 54 13.55 0.78 12.70
N GLY A 55 14.38 1.27 13.64
CA GLY A 55 14.35 0.85 15.02
C GLY A 55 13.42 1.67 15.93
N GLU A 56 13.28 1.27 17.19
CA GLU A 56 12.36 1.88 18.17
C GLU A 56 12.57 3.39 18.36
N ALA A 57 13.80 3.88 18.20
CA ALA A 57 14.10 5.31 18.30
C ALA A 57 13.35 6.15 17.25
N ALA A 58 13.17 5.63 16.03
CA ALA A 58 12.42 6.31 14.97
C ALA A 58 10.95 6.44 15.33
N PHE A 59 10.34 5.39 15.86
CA PHE A 59 8.94 5.40 16.31
C PHE A 59 8.73 6.34 17.49
N THR A 60 9.61 6.31 18.49
CA THR A 60 9.56 7.23 19.64
C THR A 60 9.65 8.69 19.20
N LYS A 61 10.57 9.00 18.26
CA LYS A 61 10.69 10.34 17.69
C LYS A 61 9.43 10.76 16.96
N ALA A 62 8.89 9.87 16.12
CA ALA A 62 7.66 10.12 15.37
C ALA A 62 6.48 10.41 16.31
N GLU A 63 6.26 9.57 17.31
CA GLU A 63 5.17 9.74 18.29
C GLU A 63 5.27 11.06 19.06
N ARG A 64 6.46 11.46 19.47
CA ARG A 64 6.71 12.72 20.20
C ARG A 64 6.47 13.96 19.32
N SER A 65 6.64 13.85 18.01
CA SER A 65 6.46 14.97 17.08
C SER A 65 5.00 15.24 16.71
N LEU A 66 4.09 14.29 16.99
CA LEU A 66 2.69 14.40 16.65
C LEU A 66 1.88 15.06 17.79
N SER A 67 0.93 15.91 17.41
CA SER A 67 -0.06 16.47 18.35
C SER A 67 -0.97 15.36 18.89
N ALA A 68 -1.59 15.63 20.06
CA ALA A 68 -2.58 14.71 20.64
C ALA A 68 -3.75 14.46 19.68
N GLY A 69 -4.27 15.52 19.03
CA GLY A 69 -5.38 15.41 18.08
C GLY A 69 -5.07 14.47 16.93
N VAL A 70 -3.90 14.62 16.26
CA VAL A 70 -3.50 13.71 15.16
C VAL A 70 -3.40 12.25 15.63
N LYS A 71 -2.87 12.03 16.84
CA LYS A 71 -2.81 10.67 17.40
C LYS A 71 -4.20 10.11 17.69
N ASP A 72 -5.12 10.92 18.17
CA ASP A 72 -6.49 10.50 18.45
C ASP A 72 -7.25 10.20 17.15
N ASP A 73 -7.07 11.00 16.10
CA ASP A 73 -7.65 10.75 14.78
C ASP A 73 -7.16 9.41 14.18
N ILE A 74 -5.85 9.13 14.28
CA ILE A 74 -5.29 7.86 13.79
C ILE A 74 -5.81 6.69 14.62
N ARG A 75 -5.93 6.81 15.95
CA ARG A 75 -6.54 5.78 16.80
C ARG A 75 -7.99 5.52 16.42
N TYR A 76 -8.76 6.61 16.26
CA TYR A 76 -10.14 6.50 15.81
C TYR A 76 -10.27 5.77 14.49
N ALA A 77 -9.47 6.13 13.49
CA ALA A 77 -9.45 5.47 12.19
C ALA A 77 -9.09 3.97 12.31
N ARG A 78 -8.05 3.65 13.09
CA ARG A 78 -7.65 2.27 13.36
C ARG A 78 -8.80 1.46 13.97
N ASP A 79 -9.47 1.99 14.96
CA ASP A 79 -10.55 1.27 15.67
C ASP A 79 -11.73 0.98 14.73
N ARG A 80 -12.06 1.89 13.80
CA ARG A 80 -13.12 1.68 12.81
C ARG A 80 -12.73 0.64 11.77
N VAL A 81 -11.55 0.78 11.19
CA VAL A 81 -11.05 -0.15 10.14
C VAL A 81 -10.86 -1.55 10.71
N CYS A 82 -10.15 -1.68 11.84
CA CYS A 82 -9.92 -2.99 12.44
C CYS A 82 -11.21 -3.62 12.98
N GLY A 83 -12.13 -2.80 13.54
CA GLY A 83 -13.45 -3.29 13.97
C GLY A 83 -14.25 -3.86 12.80
N PHE A 84 -14.28 -3.16 11.66
CA PHE A 84 -14.95 -3.67 10.47
C PHE A 84 -14.27 -4.92 9.90
N ALA A 85 -12.94 -4.92 9.82
CA ALA A 85 -12.17 -6.10 9.39
C ALA A 85 -12.43 -7.32 10.30
N GLN A 86 -12.60 -7.10 11.62
CA GLN A 86 -12.95 -8.16 12.54
C GLN A 86 -14.34 -8.76 12.22
N LEU A 87 -15.34 -7.92 11.96
CA LEU A 87 -16.67 -8.38 11.55
C LEU A 87 -16.63 -9.16 10.23
N GLN A 88 -15.81 -8.73 9.27
CA GLN A 88 -15.59 -9.47 8.02
C GLN A 88 -14.98 -10.85 8.30
N ARG A 89 -13.94 -10.92 9.13
CA ARG A 89 -13.31 -12.18 9.51
C ARG A 89 -14.29 -13.10 10.22
N ASP A 90 -15.09 -12.57 11.15
CA ASP A 90 -16.05 -13.35 11.93
C ASP A 90 -17.22 -13.86 11.07
N SER A 91 -17.46 -13.26 9.89
CA SER A 91 -18.46 -13.75 8.93
C SER A 91 -18.00 -14.97 8.13
N LEU A 92 -16.72 -15.31 8.19
CA LEU A 92 -16.14 -16.47 7.52
C LEU A 92 -16.17 -17.66 8.46
N HIS A 93 -16.66 -18.81 7.99
CA HIS A 93 -16.78 -20.01 8.79
C HIS A 93 -15.97 -21.15 8.21
N GLU A 94 -15.23 -21.83 9.08
CA GLU A 94 -14.66 -23.14 8.77
C GLU A 94 -15.74 -24.21 8.93
N PHE A 95 -15.71 -25.22 8.07
CA PHE A 95 -16.63 -26.37 8.20
C PHE A 95 -15.98 -27.63 7.65
N GLU A 96 -16.46 -28.78 8.16
CA GLU A 96 -16.25 -30.09 7.58
C GLU A 96 -17.63 -30.77 7.47
N SER A 97 -17.89 -31.48 6.35
CA SER A 97 -19.12 -32.16 6.10
C SER A 97 -18.86 -33.49 5.37
N GLU A 98 -19.51 -34.55 5.81
CA GLU A 98 -19.49 -35.82 5.10
C GLU A 98 -20.50 -35.77 3.95
N LEU A 99 -19.98 -35.70 2.71
CA LEU A 99 -20.80 -35.60 1.50
C LEU A 99 -21.41 -36.94 1.09
N ARG A 100 -20.77 -38.03 1.46
CA ARG A 100 -21.23 -39.41 1.38
C ARG A 100 -20.39 -40.29 2.33
N PRO A 101 -20.80 -41.50 2.70
CA PRO A 101 -20.03 -42.34 3.60
C PRO A 101 -18.54 -42.45 3.21
N GLY A 102 -17.66 -42.02 4.10
CA GLY A 102 -16.21 -42.02 3.94
C GLY A 102 -15.64 -40.87 3.10
N LEU A 103 -16.47 -39.93 2.57
CA LEU A 103 -16.00 -38.73 1.84
C LEU A 103 -16.32 -37.48 2.64
N VAL A 104 -15.30 -36.93 3.29
CA VAL A 104 -15.40 -35.67 4.04
C VAL A 104 -14.74 -34.56 3.25
N ALA A 105 -15.42 -33.41 3.12
CA ALA A 105 -14.89 -32.18 2.53
C ALA A 105 -15.14 -31.00 3.47
N GLY A 106 -14.27 -29.99 3.42
CA GLY A 106 -14.37 -28.81 4.27
C GLY A 106 -13.56 -27.64 3.76
N GLN A 107 -13.62 -26.54 4.49
CA GLN A 107 -12.74 -25.38 4.26
C GLN A 107 -12.09 -24.94 5.57
N LYS A 108 -10.85 -24.46 5.45
CA LYS A 108 -10.07 -23.84 6.54
C LYS A 108 -9.62 -22.45 6.14
N LEU A 109 -9.58 -21.56 7.12
CA LEU A 109 -9.08 -20.20 6.98
C LEU A 109 -7.66 -20.13 7.50
N ILE A 110 -6.69 -20.11 6.60
CA ILE A 110 -5.27 -20.12 6.95
C ILE A 110 -4.67 -18.77 6.60
N PRO A 111 -4.25 -17.95 7.59
CA PRO A 111 -3.55 -16.69 7.32
C PRO A 111 -2.24 -16.96 6.57
N VAL A 112 -1.87 -16.04 5.68
CA VAL A 112 -0.53 -16.05 5.09
C VAL A 112 0.54 -15.85 6.18
N GLY A 113 1.74 -16.36 5.97
CA GLY A 113 2.84 -16.24 6.94
C GLY A 113 3.35 -14.81 7.07
N THR A 114 3.57 -14.16 5.93
CA THR A 114 4.12 -12.80 5.85
C THR A 114 3.31 -11.93 4.88
N ALA A 115 2.85 -10.77 5.34
CA ALA A 115 2.27 -9.73 4.50
C ALA A 115 3.25 -8.57 4.33
N GLY A 116 3.45 -8.13 3.09
CA GLY A 116 4.20 -6.92 2.74
C GLY A 116 3.23 -5.77 2.48
N CYS A 117 3.26 -4.73 3.30
CA CYS A 117 2.37 -3.57 3.18
C CYS A 117 3.14 -2.38 2.61
N TYR A 118 2.82 -1.98 1.39
CA TYR A 118 3.34 -0.75 0.80
C TYR A 118 2.46 0.44 1.20
N VAL A 119 3.04 1.43 1.86
CA VAL A 119 2.34 2.66 2.28
C VAL A 119 2.94 3.85 1.55
N PRO A 120 2.20 4.53 0.68
CA PRO A 120 2.69 5.72 0.00
C PRO A 120 2.92 6.86 0.99
N GLY A 121 3.92 7.69 0.73
CA GLY A 121 4.31 8.78 1.63
C GLY A 121 4.97 9.96 0.92
N GLY A 122 4.82 10.04 -0.42
CA GLY A 122 5.53 11.04 -1.21
C GLY A 122 5.01 12.46 -1.03
N ARG A 123 3.80 12.75 -1.51
CA ARG A 123 3.22 14.11 -1.47
C ARG A 123 2.46 14.38 -0.19
N TYR A 124 1.78 13.36 0.36
CA TYR A 124 0.93 13.44 1.55
C TYR A 124 1.21 12.31 2.51
N ALA A 125 0.83 12.49 3.78
CA ALA A 125 0.90 11.47 4.81
C ALA A 125 -0.27 10.49 4.68
N HIS A 126 -0.06 9.35 4.00
CA HIS A 126 -1.10 8.33 3.83
C HIS A 126 -1.23 7.42 5.08
N ALA A 127 -1.46 8.01 6.25
CA ALA A 127 -1.67 7.25 7.49
C ALA A 127 -2.85 6.26 7.39
N ALA A 128 -3.90 6.63 6.65
CA ALA A 128 -5.05 5.77 6.38
C ALA A 128 -4.64 4.47 5.65
N SER A 129 -3.72 4.56 4.66
CA SER A 129 -3.21 3.38 3.95
C SER A 129 -2.45 2.43 4.88
N ALA A 130 -1.71 2.96 5.86
CA ALA A 130 -1.07 2.14 6.88
C ALA A 130 -2.11 1.41 7.75
N VAL A 131 -3.16 2.11 8.17
CA VAL A 131 -4.24 1.52 8.97
C VAL A 131 -4.96 0.43 8.18
N MET A 132 -5.33 0.72 6.91
CA MET A 132 -6.08 -0.22 6.08
C MET A 132 -5.28 -1.46 5.67
N SER A 133 -3.97 -1.35 5.49
CA SER A 133 -3.14 -2.51 5.11
C SER A 133 -2.63 -3.28 6.32
N VAL A 134 -1.95 -2.61 7.26
CA VAL A 134 -1.35 -3.26 8.43
C VAL A 134 -2.42 -3.77 9.40
N GLY A 135 -3.42 -2.93 9.70
CA GLY A 135 -4.49 -3.28 10.64
C GLY A 135 -5.28 -4.49 10.16
N THR A 136 -5.69 -4.50 8.89
CA THR A 136 -6.43 -5.65 8.32
C THR A 136 -5.57 -6.91 8.25
N ALA A 137 -4.28 -6.82 7.91
CA ALA A 137 -3.38 -7.97 7.93
C ALA A 137 -3.28 -8.59 9.35
N LYS A 138 -3.15 -7.74 10.38
CA LYS A 138 -3.11 -8.23 11.78
C LYS A 138 -4.44 -8.84 12.21
N VAL A 139 -5.56 -8.24 11.87
CA VAL A 139 -6.90 -8.81 12.14
C VAL A 139 -7.07 -10.14 11.42
N ALA A 140 -6.58 -10.29 10.18
CA ALA A 140 -6.58 -11.54 9.45
C ALA A 140 -5.74 -12.65 10.11
N GLY A 141 -4.92 -12.32 11.11
CA GLY A 141 -4.07 -13.26 11.84
C GLY A 141 -2.68 -13.46 11.25
N VAL A 142 -2.24 -12.56 10.35
CA VAL A 142 -0.89 -12.61 9.78
C VAL A 142 0.15 -12.37 10.88
N LYS A 143 1.08 -13.31 11.02
CA LYS A 143 2.07 -13.28 12.09
C LYS A 143 3.17 -12.25 11.84
N ASN A 144 3.64 -12.14 10.60
CA ASN A 144 4.73 -11.26 10.21
C ASN A 144 4.23 -10.22 9.21
N VAL A 145 4.13 -8.95 9.63
CA VAL A 145 3.71 -7.83 8.78
C VAL A 145 4.87 -6.89 8.59
N ILE A 146 5.44 -6.90 7.38
CA ILE A 146 6.54 -6.04 6.97
C ILE A 146 5.94 -4.85 6.19
N THR A 147 6.27 -3.63 6.61
CA THR A 147 5.75 -2.43 5.95
C THR A 147 6.87 -1.64 5.29
N THR A 148 6.53 -0.91 4.24
CA THR A 148 7.44 0.04 3.61
C THR A 148 6.78 1.40 3.42
N SER A 149 7.55 2.46 3.55
CA SER A 149 7.15 3.80 3.12
C SER A 149 8.38 4.59 2.70
N PRO A 150 8.28 5.44 1.65
CA PRO A 150 9.40 6.26 1.21
C PRO A 150 9.88 7.17 2.34
N ALA A 151 11.20 7.28 2.47
CA ALA A 151 11.86 8.23 3.35
C ALA A 151 12.42 9.40 2.54
N HIS A 152 12.30 10.61 3.07
CA HIS A 152 12.86 11.80 2.45
C HIS A 152 14.16 12.20 3.11
N LYS A 153 15.09 12.73 2.33
CA LYS A 153 16.49 13.03 2.67
C LYS A 153 16.73 13.47 4.12
N ASP A 154 16.05 14.51 4.58
CA ASP A 154 16.30 15.11 5.90
C ASP A 154 15.20 14.80 6.93
N ALA A 155 14.07 14.28 6.48
CA ALA A 155 12.89 14.08 7.32
C ALA A 155 12.66 12.60 7.69
N GLY A 156 13.19 11.66 6.89
CA GLY A 156 12.87 10.25 7.03
C GLY A 156 11.44 9.92 6.56
N VAL A 157 10.88 8.85 7.09
CA VAL A 157 9.48 8.49 6.86
C VAL A 157 8.57 9.40 7.67
N ASN A 158 7.43 9.80 7.08
CA ASN A 158 6.48 10.70 7.73
C ASN A 158 6.05 10.19 9.11
N PRO A 159 6.09 11.03 10.16
CA PRO A 159 5.77 10.61 11.53
C PRO A 159 4.37 10.04 11.71
N ALA A 160 3.35 10.57 11.03
CA ALA A 160 1.98 10.06 11.13
C ALA A 160 1.85 8.65 10.53
N ILE A 161 2.58 8.38 9.43
CA ILE A 161 2.65 7.04 8.83
C ILE A 161 3.34 6.08 9.79
N LEU A 162 4.51 6.43 10.35
CA LEU A 162 5.23 5.58 11.31
C LEU A 162 4.38 5.27 12.54
N TYR A 163 3.69 6.29 13.08
CA TYR A 163 2.80 6.11 14.22
C TYR A 163 1.64 5.16 13.87
N ALA A 164 1.01 5.31 12.71
CA ALA A 164 -0.07 4.43 12.27
C ALA A 164 0.42 2.98 12.07
N MET A 165 1.59 2.77 11.44
CA MET A 165 2.19 1.45 11.28
C MET A 165 2.45 0.76 12.63
N LYS A 166 3.07 1.47 13.57
CA LYS A 166 3.34 0.96 14.93
C LYS A 166 2.06 0.65 15.67
N LEU A 167 1.09 1.57 15.65
CA LEU A 167 -0.22 1.43 16.30
C LEU A 167 -1.01 0.23 15.78
N CYS A 168 -0.90 -0.08 14.48
CA CYS A 168 -1.55 -1.23 13.85
C CYS A 168 -0.77 -2.54 14.02
N GLY A 169 0.43 -2.50 14.59
CA GLY A 169 1.20 -3.69 14.92
C GLY A 169 2.13 -4.19 13.80
N ALA A 170 2.69 -3.28 12.98
CA ALA A 170 3.76 -3.65 12.05
C ALA A 170 4.95 -4.25 12.81
N ASP A 171 5.45 -5.40 12.34
CA ASP A 171 6.59 -6.10 12.96
C ASP A 171 7.92 -5.50 12.49
N THR A 172 8.01 -5.13 11.22
CA THR A 172 9.19 -4.50 10.63
C THR A 172 8.76 -3.35 9.71
N VAL A 173 9.48 -2.23 9.79
CA VAL A 173 9.26 -1.08 8.91
C VAL A 173 10.52 -0.77 8.14
N LEU A 174 10.42 -0.73 6.81
CA LEU A 174 11.49 -0.38 5.89
C LEU A 174 11.28 1.05 5.37
N ALA A 175 12.29 1.89 5.52
CA ALA A 175 12.33 3.25 5.00
C ALA A 175 12.69 3.23 3.49
N LEU A 176 11.77 2.69 2.69
CA LEU A 176 11.92 2.47 1.25
C LEU A 176 10.64 2.81 0.51
N GLY A 177 10.78 3.44 -0.66
CA GLY A 177 9.70 3.73 -1.60
C GLY A 177 9.88 3.01 -2.94
N GLY A 178 8.93 3.19 -3.87
CA GLY A 178 9.07 2.77 -5.26
C GLY A 178 9.25 1.28 -5.50
N VAL A 179 9.87 0.96 -6.64
CA VAL A 179 10.15 -0.42 -7.08
C VAL A 179 11.05 -1.15 -6.10
N GLN A 180 12.06 -0.47 -5.52
CA GLN A 180 13.00 -1.07 -4.59
C GLN A 180 12.34 -1.52 -3.29
N ALA A 181 11.27 -0.85 -2.85
CA ALA A 181 10.47 -1.26 -1.71
C ALA A 181 9.70 -2.56 -2.01
N VAL A 182 9.00 -2.60 -3.15
CA VAL A 182 8.24 -3.79 -3.59
C VAL A 182 9.16 -4.99 -3.80
N ALA A 183 10.33 -4.76 -4.41
CA ALA A 183 11.35 -5.79 -4.59
C ALA A 183 11.88 -6.31 -3.25
N SER A 184 12.12 -5.42 -2.27
CA SER A 184 12.58 -5.82 -0.93
C SER A 184 11.58 -6.72 -0.22
N LEU A 185 10.29 -6.42 -0.32
CA LEU A 185 9.23 -7.28 0.21
C LEU A 185 9.18 -8.64 -0.49
N ALA A 186 9.25 -8.66 -1.83
CA ALA A 186 9.15 -9.90 -2.61
C ALA A 186 10.38 -10.81 -2.47
N PHE A 187 11.56 -10.23 -2.28
CA PHE A 187 12.83 -10.98 -2.22
C PHE A 187 13.34 -11.19 -0.78
N GLY A 188 12.62 -10.68 0.23
CA GLY A 188 12.98 -10.83 1.64
C GLY A 188 14.22 -10.05 2.05
N LEU A 189 14.56 -8.98 1.33
CA LEU A 189 15.74 -8.17 1.62
C LEU A 189 15.55 -7.40 2.94
N PHE A 190 16.61 -7.27 3.71
CA PHE A 190 16.69 -6.64 5.03
C PHE A 190 15.94 -7.37 6.16
N THR A 191 15.08 -8.32 5.86
CA THR A 191 14.23 -8.99 6.86
C THR A 191 14.46 -10.49 6.93
N GLY A 192 15.02 -11.09 5.88
CA GLY A 192 15.14 -12.54 5.73
C GLY A 192 13.82 -13.26 5.47
N HIS A 193 12.72 -12.52 5.30
CA HIS A 193 11.38 -13.07 5.07
C HIS A 193 10.77 -12.49 3.80
N ASN A 194 10.48 -13.35 2.82
CA ASN A 194 9.72 -12.97 1.64
C ASN A 194 8.25 -12.76 2.03
N ALA A 195 7.61 -11.73 1.47
CA ALA A 195 6.17 -11.59 1.59
C ALA A 195 5.46 -12.68 0.77
N ASP A 196 4.42 -13.28 1.33
CA ASP A 196 3.50 -14.16 0.62
C ASP A 196 2.51 -13.35 -0.23
N VAL A 197 2.14 -12.17 0.27
CA VAL A 197 1.26 -11.21 -0.41
C VAL A 197 1.76 -9.79 -0.20
N ILE A 198 1.74 -8.97 -1.26
CA ILE A 198 2.05 -7.53 -1.20
C ILE A 198 0.78 -6.75 -1.44
N VAL A 199 0.44 -5.87 -0.50
CA VAL A 199 -0.75 -5.03 -0.52
C VAL A 199 -0.40 -3.54 -0.42
N GLY A 200 -1.29 -2.71 -0.87
CA GLY A 200 -1.18 -1.26 -0.77
C GLY A 200 -1.12 -0.55 -2.12
N PRO A 201 -1.67 0.69 -2.18
CA PRO A 201 -1.66 1.51 -3.37
C PRO A 201 -0.28 2.14 -3.59
N GLY A 202 0.01 2.54 -4.83
CA GLY A 202 1.24 3.23 -5.16
C GLY A 202 1.17 3.88 -6.54
N ASN A 203 2.25 4.56 -6.94
CA ASN A 203 2.33 5.14 -8.26
C ASN A 203 2.47 4.04 -9.35
N ARG A 204 2.44 4.43 -10.64
CA ARG A 204 2.54 3.51 -11.78
C ARG A 204 3.72 2.53 -11.70
N PHE A 205 4.86 2.94 -11.15
CA PHE A 205 6.03 2.06 -11.01
C PHE A 205 5.82 1.01 -9.93
N VAL A 206 5.16 1.35 -8.83
CA VAL A 206 4.78 0.41 -7.76
C VAL A 206 3.74 -0.58 -8.28
N ALA A 207 2.71 -0.10 -8.97
CA ALA A 207 1.68 -0.94 -9.58
C ALA A 207 2.30 -1.92 -10.59
N GLU A 208 3.20 -1.44 -11.46
CA GLU A 208 3.90 -2.27 -12.45
C GLU A 208 4.86 -3.28 -11.79
N ALA A 209 5.53 -2.91 -10.69
CA ALA A 209 6.37 -3.84 -9.94
C ALA A 209 5.54 -4.97 -9.31
N LYS A 210 4.37 -4.64 -8.73
CA LYS A 210 3.42 -5.65 -8.22
C LYS A 210 2.94 -6.56 -9.35
N ARG A 211 2.54 -5.99 -10.49
CA ARG A 211 2.09 -6.75 -11.66
C ARG A 211 3.16 -7.70 -12.18
N THR A 212 4.41 -7.24 -12.28
CA THR A 212 5.55 -8.04 -12.75
C THR A 212 5.89 -9.20 -11.80
N LEU A 213 5.72 -8.99 -10.50
CA LEU A 213 6.01 -9.98 -9.47
C LEU A 213 4.82 -10.90 -9.14
N PHE A 214 3.64 -10.63 -9.69
CA PHE A 214 2.49 -11.52 -9.52
C PHE A 214 2.80 -12.94 -10.02
N GLY A 215 2.44 -13.93 -9.22
CA GLY A 215 2.79 -15.32 -9.45
C GLY A 215 4.03 -15.79 -8.66
N ARG A 216 4.99 -14.88 -8.42
CA ARG A 216 6.06 -15.10 -7.43
C ARG A 216 5.60 -14.73 -6.01
N VAL A 217 4.80 -13.70 -5.90
CA VAL A 217 4.17 -13.23 -4.67
C VAL A 217 2.69 -12.91 -4.98
N GLY A 218 1.80 -13.13 -4.04
CA GLY A 218 0.41 -12.65 -4.15
C GLY A 218 0.36 -11.12 -4.14
N ILE A 219 -0.64 -10.56 -4.79
CA ILE A 219 -0.90 -9.12 -4.72
C ILE A 219 -2.39 -8.88 -4.43
N ASP A 220 -2.72 -7.70 -3.92
CA ASP A 220 -4.10 -7.27 -3.73
C ASP A 220 -4.78 -6.99 -5.09
N VAL A 221 -4.41 -5.89 -5.73
CA VAL A 221 -4.95 -5.46 -7.00
C VAL A 221 -3.88 -4.66 -7.77
N VAL A 222 -3.92 -4.71 -9.08
CA VAL A 222 -3.16 -3.78 -9.92
C VAL A 222 -3.99 -2.50 -10.02
N ALA A 223 -3.83 -1.63 -9.01
CA ALA A 223 -4.46 -0.32 -9.00
C ALA A 223 -3.54 0.69 -9.68
N GLY A 224 -3.99 1.19 -10.81
CA GLY A 224 -3.42 2.35 -11.49
C GLY A 224 -4.19 3.63 -11.15
N PRO A 225 -4.01 4.70 -11.94
CA PRO A 225 -4.85 5.89 -11.87
C PRO A 225 -6.33 5.53 -11.97
N THR A 226 -7.15 6.17 -11.15
CA THR A 226 -8.59 5.92 -11.11
C THR A 226 -9.32 7.00 -11.91
N GLU A 227 -10.14 6.59 -12.86
CA GLU A 227 -11.06 7.48 -13.56
C GLU A 227 -12.37 7.55 -12.78
N SER A 228 -12.92 8.75 -12.61
CA SER A 228 -14.22 8.96 -11.97
C SER A 228 -15.15 9.72 -12.89
N ALA A 229 -16.40 9.30 -12.93
CA ALA A 229 -17.45 10.00 -13.64
C ALA A 229 -18.70 10.12 -12.76
N ILE A 230 -19.33 11.28 -12.76
CA ILE A 230 -20.58 11.52 -12.05
C ILE A 230 -21.67 11.79 -13.09
N ILE A 231 -22.78 11.07 -12.99
CA ILE A 231 -24.00 11.32 -13.74
C ILE A 231 -24.99 11.95 -12.75
N ALA A 232 -25.39 13.17 -13.03
CA ALA A 232 -26.28 13.95 -12.16
C ALA A 232 -27.40 14.56 -12.97
N ASP A 233 -28.58 14.70 -12.36
CA ASP A 233 -29.73 15.45 -12.86
C ASP A 233 -30.02 16.67 -11.98
N GLU A 234 -31.14 17.35 -12.24
CA GLU A 234 -31.52 18.57 -11.49
C GLU A 234 -31.79 18.37 -10.00
N SER A 235 -31.87 17.15 -9.51
CA SER A 235 -32.04 16.84 -8.08
C SER A 235 -30.72 16.82 -7.31
N ALA A 236 -29.59 16.78 -8.01
CA ALA A 236 -28.27 16.74 -7.39
C ALA A 236 -27.82 18.13 -6.92
N ASP A 237 -27.15 18.17 -5.78
CA ASP A 237 -26.48 19.39 -5.29
C ASP A 237 -25.17 19.60 -6.03
N PRO A 238 -25.02 20.68 -6.83
CA PRO A 238 -23.81 20.91 -7.61
C PRO A 238 -22.55 21.13 -6.78
N ASP A 239 -22.69 21.65 -5.56
CA ASP A 239 -21.52 21.86 -4.67
C ASP A 239 -20.99 20.53 -4.15
N ILE A 240 -21.88 19.58 -3.86
CA ILE A 240 -21.47 18.22 -3.46
C ILE A 240 -20.79 17.51 -4.63
N VAL A 241 -21.38 17.58 -5.84
CA VAL A 241 -20.79 16.98 -7.05
C VAL A 241 -19.40 17.56 -7.32
N ALA A 242 -19.26 18.89 -7.20
CA ALA A 242 -17.97 19.55 -7.38
C ALA A 242 -16.94 19.12 -6.32
N ALA A 243 -17.36 18.99 -5.06
CA ALA A 243 -16.51 18.55 -3.97
C ALA A 243 -15.98 17.12 -4.17
N ASP A 244 -16.82 16.20 -4.63
CA ASP A 244 -16.44 14.81 -4.94
C ASP A 244 -15.45 14.74 -6.11
N LEU A 245 -15.67 15.51 -7.20
CA LEU A 245 -14.75 15.57 -8.33
C LEU A 245 -13.39 16.17 -7.92
N VAL A 246 -13.39 17.24 -7.12
CA VAL A 246 -12.15 17.85 -6.61
C VAL A 246 -11.41 16.90 -5.67
N GLY A 247 -12.12 16.17 -4.80
CA GLY A 247 -11.56 15.15 -3.93
C GLY A 247 -10.86 14.04 -4.72
N GLN A 248 -11.46 13.59 -5.85
CA GLN A 248 -10.83 12.61 -6.72
C GLN A 248 -9.64 13.19 -7.51
N ALA A 249 -9.74 14.44 -7.97
CA ALA A 249 -8.67 15.10 -8.74
C ALA A 249 -7.37 15.30 -7.93
N GLU A 250 -7.43 15.28 -6.58
CA GLU A 250 -6.22 15.36 -5.73
C GLU A 250 -5.26 14.16 -5.91
N HIS A 251 -5.75 13.02 -6.43
CA HIS A 251 -4.90 11.86 -6.72
C HIS A 251 -3.84 12.14 -7.80
N GLY A 252 -4.04 13.13 -8.63
CA GLY A 252 -3.07 13.61 -9.61
C GLY A 252 -3.62 13.78 -11.02
N ALA A 253 -2.78 14.32 -11.90
CA ALA A 253 -3.14 14.57 -13.29
C ALA A 253 -3.45 13.30 -14.10
N ASP A 254 -3.04 12.15 -13.60
CA ASP A 254 -3.25 10.84 -14.20
C ASP A 254 -4.62 10.23 -13.82
N SER A 255 -5.37 10.88 -12.94
CA SER A 255 -6.70 10.44 -12.45
C SER A 255 -7.76 11.43 -12.94
N PRO A 256 -8.25 11.27 -14.18
CA PRO A 256 -9.24 12.20 -14.76
C PRO A 256 -10.59 12.07 -14.06
N VAL A 257 -11.27 13.21 -13.97
CA VAL A 257 -12.61 13.36 -13.39
C VAL A 257 -13.53 14.10 -14.35
#